data_f6148a93aef5263d628d4cbc994e894a
#
_entry.id   f6148a93aef5263d628d4cbc994e894a
#
_cell.length_a   1.000
_cell.length_b   1.000
_cell.length_c   1.000
_cell.angle_alpha   90.00
_cell.angle_beta   90.00
_cell.angle_gamma   90.00
#
_symmetry.space_group_name_H-M   'P 1'
#
loop_
_entity.id
_entity.type
_entity.pdbx_description
1 polymer ?
#
loop_
_entity_poly.entity_id
_entity_poly.type
_entity_poly.pdbx_seq_one_letter_code
_entity_poly.pdbx_strand_id
1 'polypeptide(L)'
;MYRVLPALALAGALAVVAAGCSAAPAPARHKPPVSYYLALGDSLAVGVQPDAAGTSVETRSGYADQLYAALRRSHPGLRLVKLGCPGETTVTMMKGGICAYPAGSQLAAAVRFLHAHRAQVSLITIDIGANDADGCVTRLSFGNFASCLTKSVPQVTTNLTKILTRLRQADPNGHIIAMSYYLPALAQWRNGLVGKAVARVSEMTIAGYTVLLNRVYQTYRVPVADVFGAFHTADFGQQVTVPGFGTLPRNVAAICQWTWECAAPPRGPNVHANQAGYQVIARAFLRAGASAQRPRR
;
A
#
# COMPACT_ATOMS: atom_id res chain seq x y z
N MET A 1 62.08 94.48 -6.46
CA MET A 1 62.35 93.40 -7.44
C MET A 1 62.10 92.07 -6.72
N TYR A 2 60.92 91.48 -6.88
CA TYR A 2 60.68 90.10 -6.48
C TYR A 2 59.79 89.48 -7.54
N ARG A 3 60.31 88.45 -8.21
CA ARG A 3 59.60 87.65 -9.23
C ARG A 3 58.75 86.63 -8.55
N VAL A 4 57.49 86.59 -8.90
CA VAL A 4 56.50 85.57 -8.47
C VAL A 4 56.47 84.50 -9.57
N LEU A 5 56.70 83.25 -9.17
CA LEU A 5 56.55 82.09 -10.07
C LEU A 5 55.15 81.46 -9.89
N PRO A 6 54.45 81.00 -10.94
CA PRO A 6 53.18 80.38 -10.81
C PRO A 6 53.28 78.87 -10.48
N ALA A 7 52.43 78.44 -9.58
CA ALA A 7 52.29 77.03 -9.18
C ALA A 7 51.41 76.26 -10.20
N LEU A 8 51.96 75.16 -10.76
CA LEU A 8 51.19 74.21 -11.56
C LEU A 8 50.37 73.30 -10.65
N ALA A 9 49.09 73.29 -10.83
CA ALA A 9 48.18 72.30 -10.18
C ALA A 9 48.09 71.04 -11.07
N LEU A 10 48.57 69.90 -10.62
CA LEU A 10 48.32 68.58 -11.19
C LEU A 10 46.97 68.09 -10.75
N ALA A 11 46.05 67.95 -11.72
CA ALA A 11 44.76 67.27 -11.49
C ALA A 11 44.98 65.77 -11.77
N GLY A 12 45.01 64.95 -10.71
CA GLY A 12 45.00 63.48 -10.79
C GLY A 12 43.59 62.94 -11.02
N ALA A 13 43.35 62.36 -12.16
CA ALA A 13 42.13 61.63 -12.45
C ALA A 13 42.18 60.21 -11.85
N LEU A 14 41.39 59.95 -10.81
CA LEU A 14 41.17 58.62 -10.29
C LEU A 14 40.17 57.87 -11.21
N ALA A 15 40.65 56.88 -11.95
CA ALA A 15 39.82 55.95 -12.69
C ALA A 15 39.29 54.87 -11.72
N VAL A 16 38.00 54.92 -11.41
CA VAL A 16 37.32 53.86 -10.64
C VAL A 16 37.01 52.71 -11.60
N VAL A 17 37.75 51.63 -11.50
CA VAL A 17 37.46 50.37 -12.20
C VAL A 17 36.33 49.68 -11.44
N ALA A 18 35.08 49.75 -11.94
CA ALA A 18 33.97 48.96 -11.45
C ALA A 18 34.14 47.49 -11.89
N ALA A 19 34.63 46.65 -10.98
CA ALA A 19 34.65 45.21 -11.17
C ALA A 19 33.24 44.69 -11.16
N GLY A 20 32.65 44.48 -12.35
CA GLY A 20 31.35 43.83 -12.53
C GLY A 20 31.45 42.35 -12.10
N CYS A 21 30.97 41.98 -10.92
CA CYS A 21 30.74 40.59 -10.57
C CYS A 21 29.60 40.05 -11.46
N SER A 22 29.97 39.43 -12.58
CA SER A 22 29.03 38.60 -13.34
C SER A 22 28.66 37.40 -12.49
N ALA A 23 27.47 37.42 -11.89
CA ALA A 23 26.93 36.23 -11.23
C ALA A 23 26.77 35.11 -12.25
N ALA A 24 27.49 33.99 -12.03
CA ALA A 24 27.31 32.79 -12.83
C ALA A 24 25.84 32.36 -12.82
N PRO A 25 25.27 32.00 -13.98
CA PRO A 25 23.87 31.55 -14.01
C PRO A 25 23.73 30.34 -13.10
N ALA A 26 22.72 30.40 -12.22
CA ALA A 26 22.41 29.29 -11.30
C ALA A 26 22.19 28.01 -12.15
N PRO A 27 22.75 26.84 -11.73
CA PRO A 27 22.61 25.62 -12.50
C PRO A 27 21.10 25.32 -12.66
N ALA A 28 20.70 25.07 -13.91
CA ALA A 28 19.33 24.71 -14.25
C ALA A 28 18.92 23.50 -13.39
N ARG A 29 17.92 23.66 -12.53
CA ARG A 29 17.36 22.56 -11.72
C ARG A 29 16.76 21.54 -12.67
N HIS A 30 17.48 20.48 -13.00
CA HIS A 30 16.95 19.36 -13.76
C HIS A 30 15.72 18.82 -13.01
N LYS A 31 14.56 18.88 -13.69
CA LYS A 31 13.34 18.27 -13.16
C LYS A 31 13.57 16.76 -13.05
N PRO A 32 13.36 16.13 -11.87
CA PRO A 32 13.61 14.71 -11.72
C PRO A 32 12.76 13.91 -12.73
N PRO A 33 13.28 12.81 -13.28
CA PRO A 33 12.54 11.98 -14.23
C PRO A 33 11.24 11.48 -13.57
N VAL A 34 10.15 11.49 -14.34
CA VAL A 34 8.86 10.99 -13.88
C VAL A 34 8.92 9.47 -13.77
N SER A 35 8.52 8.95 -12.61
CA SER A 35 8.29 7.53 -12.38
C SER A 35 6.92 7.30 -11.75
N TYR A 36 6.42 6.06 -11.80
CA TYR A 36 5.09 5.72 -11.32
C TYR A 36 5.13 4.62 -10.26
N TYR A 37 4.30 4.76 -9.26
CA TYR A 37 3.87 3.72 -8.35
C TYR A 37 2.42 3.35 -8.69
N LEU A 38 2.18 2.11 -9.12
CA LEU A 38 0.88 1.57 -9.49
C LEU A 38 0.34 0.70 -8.35
N ALA A 39 -0.78 1.09 -7.74
CA ALA A 39 -1.46 0.32 -6.70
C ALA A 39 -2.68 -0.40 -7.29
N LEU A 40 -2.64 -1.72 -7.22
CA LEU A 40 -3.69 -2.64 -7.70
C LEU A 40 -4.30 -3.38 -6.50
N GLY A 41 -5.54 -3.81 -6.65
CA GLY A 41 -6.20 -4.65 -5.66
C GLY A 41 -7.62 -4.21 -5.35
N ASP A 42 -8.00 -4.34 -4.10
CA ASP A 42 -9.35 -4.09 -3.62
C ASP A 42 -9.50 -2.74 -2.88
N SER A 43 -10.38 -2.69 -1.89
CA SER A 43 -10.64 -1.52 -1.06
C SER A 43 -9.42 -1.03 -0.27
N LEU A 44 -8.48 -1.93 0.05
CA LEU A 44 -7.26 -1.56 0.77
C LEU A 44 -6.31 -0.75 -0.11
N ALA A 45 -6.22 -1.08 -1.43
CA ALA A 45 -5.39 -0.34 -2.38
C ALA A 45 -5.83 1.13 -2.54
N VAL A 46 -7.13 1.39 -2.43
CA VAL A 46 -7.69 2.75 -2.54
C VAL A 46 -7.91 3.43 -1.19
N GLY A 47 -7.66 2.69 -0.08
CA GLY A 47 -7.67 3.24 1.27
C GLY A 47 -9.06 3.51 1.81
N VAL A 48 -10.00 2.58 1.59
CA VAL A 48 -11.39 2.71 2.09
C VAL A 48 -11.42 2.77 3.60
N GLN A 49 -12.21 3.71 4.12
CA GLN A 49 -12.52 3.88 5.53
C GLN A 49 -13.97 4.37 5.70
N PRO A 50 -14.61 4.12 6.84
CA PRO A 50 -15.91 4.74 7.12
C PRO A 50 -15.76 6.24 7.37
N ASP A 51 -16.62 7.03 6.78
CA ASP A 51 -16.79 8.45 7.07
C ASP A 51 -17.50 8.68 8.42
N ALA A 52 -17.87 9.91 8.75
CA ALA A 52 -18.56 10.23 9.99
C ALA A 52 -19.96 9.61 10.09
N ALA A 53 -20.61 9.32 8.97
CA ALA A 53 -21.91 8.66 8.89
C ALA A 53 -21.81 7.11 8.84
N GLY A 54 -20.59 6.57 8.78
CA GLY A 54 -20.36 5.12 8.67
C GLY A 54 -20.33 4.60 7.23
N THR A 55 -20.45 5.48 6.24
CA THR A 55 -20.35 5.10 4.83
C THR A 55 -18.90 4.81 4.47
N SER A 56 -18.64 3.64 3.88
CA SER A 56 -17.30 3.30 3.38
C SER A 56 -16.95 4.13 2.16
N VAL A 57 -15.88 4.95 2.25
CA VAL A 57 -15.43 5.86 1.21
C VAL A 57 -13.94 5.68 0.94
N GLU A 58 -13.50 5.89 -0.30
CA GLU A 58 -12.08 5.96 -0.64
C GLU A 58 -11.44 7.18 0.01
N THR A 59 -10.21 7.02 0.51
CA THR A 59 -9.50 8.11 1.17
C THR A 59 -8.11 8.34 0.55
N ARG A 60 -7.44 9.39 1.04
CA ARG A 60 -6.03 9.67 0.72
C ARG A 60 -5.09 9.31 1.88
N SER A 61 -5.53 8.44 2.77
CA SER A 61 -4.77 7.97 3.94
C SER A 61 -4.60 6.44 3.97
N GLY A 62 -4.89 5.76 2.86
CA GLY A 62 -4.65 4.33 2.67
C GLY A 62 -3.17 3.96 2.67
N TYR A 63 -2.87 2.65 2.66
CA TYR A 63 -1.48 2.21 2.65
C TYR A 63 -0.73 2.68 1.41
N ALA A 64 -1.38 2.72 0.25
CA ALA A 64 -0.75 3.18 -0.99
C ALA A 64 -0.36 4.66 -0.91
N ASP A 65 -1.21 5.50 -0.31
CA ASP A 65 -0.91 6.92 -0.10
C ASP A 65 0.24 7.12 0.88
N GLN A 66 0.28 6.36 1.98
CA GLN A 66 1.34 6.45 2.99
C GLN A 66 2.68 5.91 2.48
N LEU A 67 2.65 4.79 1.72
CA LEU A 67 3.83 4.24 1.05
C LEU A 67 4.37 5.24 0.01
N TYR A 68 3.50 5.82 -0.81
CA TYR A 68 3.86 6.87 -1.75
C TYR A 68 4.50 8.07 -1.07
N ALA A 69 3.92 8.57 0.04
CA ALA A 69 4.48 9.68 0.80
C ALA A 69 5.88 9.38 1.35
N ALA A 70 6.14 8.13 1.76
CA ALA A 70 7.46 7.68 2.20
C ALA A 70 8.47 7.63 1.04
N LEU A 71 8.09 7.00 -0.08
CA LEU A 71 8.96 6.81 -1.26
C LEU A 71 9.27 8.13 -1.97
N ARG A 72 8.33 9.05 -2.03
CA ARG A 72 8.49 10.36 -2.69
C ARG A 72 9.61 11.21 -2.07
N ARG A 73 9.97 10.97 -0.81
CA ARG A 73 11.06 11.71 -0.15
C ARG A 73 12.40 11.49 -0.84
N SER A 74 12.66 10.28 -1.33
CA SER A 74 13.87 9.92 -2.08
C SER A 74 13.66 9.94 -3.61
N HIS A 75 12.42 9.94 -4.07
CA HIS A 75 12.04 9.90 -5.49
C HIS A 75 11.04 11.02 -5.81
N PRO A 76 11.46 12.30 -5.87
CA PRO A 76 10.55 13.45 -5.98
C PRO A 76 9.75 13.48 -7.29
N GLY A 77 10.18 12.74 -8.33
CA GLY A 77 9.45 12.55 -9.60
C GLY A 77 8.38 11.46 -9.55
N LEU A 78 8.26 10.71 -8.44
CA LEU A 78 7.30 9.62 -8.30
C LEU A 78 5.85 10.14 -8.34
N ARG A 79 4.97 9.41 -9.00
CA ARG A 79 3.53 9.65 -9.09
C ARG A 79 2.77 8.38 -8.69
N LEU A 80 1.76 8.52 -7.83
CA LEU A 80 0.87 7.43 -7.46
C LEU A 80 -0.29 7.32 -8.43
N VAL A 81 -0.56 6.10 -8.90
CA VAL A 81 -1.74 5.73 -9.66
C VAL A 81 -2.43 4.59 -8.93
N LYS A 82 -3.65 4.83 -8.44
CA LYS A 82 -4.49 3.82 -7.77
C LYS A 82 -5.51 3.30 -8.79
N LEU A 83 -5.45 2.01 -9.08
CA LEU A 83 -6.44 1.29 -9.89
C LEU A 83 -7.26 0.29 -9.06
N GLY A 84 -7.03 0.20 -7.75
CA GLY A 84 -7.83 -0.66 -6.88
C GLY A 84 -9.32 -0.34 -6.96
N CYS A 85 -10.14 -1.33 -6.59
CA CYS A 85 -11.60 -1.23 -6.64
C CYS A 85 -12.21 -1.87 -5.39
N PRO A 86 -13.02 -1.16 -4.60
CA PRO A 86 -13.67 -1.74 -3.43
C PRO A 86 -14.49 -2.98 -3.80
N GLY A 87 -14.32 -4.08 -3.07
CA GLY A 87 -15.01 -5.35 -3.34
C GLY A 87 -14.39 -6.21 -4.45
N GLU A 88 -13.26 -5.80 -5.05
CA GLU A 88 -12.62 -6.54 -6.14
C GLU A 88 -12.22 -7.95 -5.70
N THR A 89 -12.57 -8.93 -6.51
CA THR A 89 -12.15 -10.32 -6.41
C THR A 89 -11.12 -10.65 -7.49
N THR A 90 -10.45 -11.79 -7.39
CA THR A 90 -9.56 -12.25 -8.48
C THR A 90 -10.31 -12.44 -9.80
N VAL A 91 -11.59 -12.78 -9.77
CA VAL A 91 -12.45 -12.93 -10.96
C VAL A 91 -12.74 -11.57 -11.57
N THR A 92 -13.23 -10.63 -10.77
CA THR A 92 -13.64 -9.30 -11.28
C THR A 92 -12.43 -8.44 -11.67
N MET A 93 -11.30 -8.59 -11.02
CA MET A 93 -10.03 -7.97 -11.44
C MET A 93 -9.66 -8.35 -12.89
N MET A 94 -9.94 -9.59 -13.32
CA MET A 94 -9.68 -10.05 -14.69
C MET A 94 -10.81 -9.69 -15.66
N LYS A 95 -12.06 -9.75 -15.21
CA LYS A 95 -13.24 -9.65 -16.10
C LYS A 95 -13.95 -8.29 -16.04
N GLY A 96 -13.71 -7.50 -14.99
CA GLY A 96 -14.49 -6.30 -14.68
C GLY A 96 -15.82 -6.63 -14.00
N GLY A 97 -16.69 -5.62 -13.90
CA GLY A 97 -18.07 -5.78 -13.42
C GLY A 97 -18.37 -5.11 -12.08
N ILE A 98 -17.35 -4.58 -11.36
CA ILE A 98 -17.56 -3.80 -10.13
C ILE A 98 -17.27 -2.32 -10.41
N CYS A 99 -16.02 -1.96 -10.67
CA CYS A 99 -15.65 -0.59 -11.03
C CYS A 99 -15.59 -0.42 -12.56
N ALA A 100 -15.87 0.80 -13.01
CA ALA A 100 -15.79 1.14 -14.43
C ALA A 100 -14.33 1.42 -14.84
N TYR A 101 -13.79 0.59 -15.71
CA TYR A 101 -12.50 0.79 -16.35
C TYR A 101 -12.68 0.96 -17.86
N PRO A 102 -12.13 2.02 -18.49
CA PRO A 102 -12.17 2.16 -19.96
C PRO A 102 -11.54 0.98 -20.71
N ALA A 103 -10.69 0.19 -20.05
CA ALA A 103 -10.10 -1.03 -20.60
C ALA A 103 -10.92 -2.30 -20.31
N GLY A 104 -12.08 -2.20 -19.67
CA GLY A 104 -13.00 -3.28 -19.34
C GLY A 104 -12.76 -3.95 -17.99
N SER A 105 -11.53 -3.97 -17.45
CA SER A 105 -11.22 -4.54 -16.15
C SER A 105 -10.00 -3.88 -15.53
N GLN A 106 -9.80 -4.06 -14.21
CA GLN A 106 -8.63 -3.54 -13.50
C GLN A 106 -7.33 -4.09 -14.11
N LEU A 107 -7.26 -5.39 -14.36
CA LEU A 107 -6.09 -6.02 -14.97
C LEU A 107 -5.80 -5.47 -16.38
N ALA A 108 -6.83 -5.29 -17.20
CA ALA A 108 -6.65 -4.71 -18.53
C ALA A 108 -6.17 -3.25 -18.46
N ALA A 109 -6.69 -2.46 -17.51
CA ALA A 109 -6.24 -1.10 -17.25
C ALA A 109 -4.78 -1.06 -16.79
N ALA A 110 -4.38 -1.96 -15.89
CA ALA A 110 -3.01 -2.09 -15.43
C ALA A 110 -2.05 -2.46 -16.58
N VAL A 111 -2.40 -3.46 -17.40
CA VAL A 111 -1.59 -3.88 -18.56
C VAL A 111 -1.45 -2.73 -19.57
N ARG A 112 -2.53 -2.02 -19.86
CA ARG A 112 -2.50 -0.84 -20.76
C ARG A 112 -1.59 0.27 -20.20
N PHE A 113 -1.68 0.52 -18.89
CA PHE A 113 -0.83 1.50 -18.21
C PHE A 113 0.66 1.11 -18.27
N LEU A 114 0.99 -0.16 -17.99
CA LEU A 114 2.35 -0.69 -18.06
C LEU A 114 2.94 -0.58 -19.47
N HIS A 115 2.15 -0.86 -20.52
CA HIS A 115 2.61 -0.69 -21.90
C HIS A 115 2.86 0.80 -22.25
N ALA A 116 2.00 1.72 -21.79
CA ALA A 116 2.14 3.15 -22.06
C ALA A 116 3.30 3.80 -21.30
N HIS A 117 3.68 3.23 -20.15
CA HIS A 117 4.71 3.76 -19.25
C HIS A 117 5.85 2.79 -18.98
N ARG A 118 6.18 1.93 -19.96
CA ARG A 118 7.25 0.95 -19.86
C ARG A 118 8.56 1.62 -19.42
N ALA A 119 9.26 0.99 -18.46
CA ALA A 119 10.46 1.50 -17.80
C ALA A 119 10.27 2.75 -16.91
N GLN A 120 9.06 3.29 -16.79
CA GLN A 120 8.75 4.38 -15.85
C GLN A 120 8.04 3.89 -14.60
N VAL A 121 7.47 2.67 -14.59
CA VAL A 121 6.81 2.10 -13.41
C VAL A 121 7.88 1.52 -12.50
N SER A 122 8.11 2.19 -11.36
CA SER A 122 9.15 1.79 -10.39
C SER A 122 8.63 0.82 -9.32
N LEU A 123 7.31 0.77 -9.11
CA LEU A 123 6.68 -0.10 -8.12
C LEU A 123 5.26 -0.44 -8.55
N ILE A 124 4.90 -1.71 -8.36
CA ILE A 124 3.52 -2.21 -8.42
C ILE A 124 3.22 -2.88 -7.08
N THR A 125 2.18 -2.44 -6.37
CA THR A 125 1.64 -3.20 -5.23
C THR A 125 0.35 -3.88 -5.62
N ILE A 126 0.09 -5.07 -5.06
CA ILE A 126 -1.13 -5.82 -5.31
C ILE A 126 -1.64 -6.45 -4.02
N ASP A 127 -2.90 -6.16 -3.68
CA ASP A 127 -3.69 -6.76 -2.62
C ASP A 127 -4.98 -7.31 -3.25
N ILE A 128 -5.04 -8.61 -3.48
CA ILE A 128 -6.19 -9.25 -4.14
C ILE A 128 -6.39 -10.66 -3.60
N GLY A 129 -7.65 -11.04 -3.41
CA GLY A 129 -8.04 -12.36 -2.95
C GLY A 129 -8.79 -12.39 -1.63
N ALA A 130 -8.81 -11.30 -0.84
CA ALA A 130 -9.60 -11.23 0.39
C ALA A 130 -11.10 -11.38 0.12
N ASN A 131 -11.62 -10.63 -0.84
CA ASN A 131 -13.05 -10.66 -1.19
C ASN A 131 -13.50 -11.98 -1.83
N ASP A 132 -12.59 -12.76 -2.40
CA ASP A 132 -12.89 -14.13 -2.86
C ASP A 132 -13.26 -15.04 -1.69
N ALA A 133 -12.73 -14.76 -0.50
CA ALA A 133 -13.00 -15.48 0.74
C ALA A 133 -14.18 -14.90 1.54
N ASP A 134 -14.56 -13.63 1.35
CA ASP A 134 -15.62 -12.94 2.12
C ASP A 134 -17.00 -13.58 1.91
N GLY A 135 -17.29 -14.12 0.74
CA GLY A 135 -18.47 -14.93 0.50
C GLY A 135 -18.56 -16.17 1.41
N CYS A 136 -17.41 -16.60 1.98
CA CYS A 136 -17.32 -17.68 2.93
C CYS A 136 -17.56 -17.22 4.37
N VAL A 137 -17.18 -15.99 4.70
CA VAL A 137 -17.31 -15.40 6.05
C VAL A 137 -18.76 -14.94 6.32
N THR A 138 -19.41 -14.34 5.34
CA THR A 138 -20.77 -13.81 5.48
C THR A 138 -21.86 -14.88 5.54
N ARG A 139 -21.56 -16.13 5.17
CA ARG A 139 -22.47 -17.28 5.21
C ARG A 139 -22.22 -18.20 6.40
N LEU A 140 -21.68 -17.69 7.50
CA LEU A 140 -21.28 -18.46 8.67
C LEU A 140 -22.43 -19.23 9.33
N SER A 141 -22.61 -20.47 8.89
CA SER A 141 -22.79 -21.59 9.79
C SER A 141 -21.45 -22.34 9.89
N PHE A 142 -21.03 -22.72 11.10
CA PHE A 142 -19.71 -23.30 11.40
C PHE A 142 -19.24 -24.46 10.48
N GLY A 143 -20.16 -25.16 9.82
CA GLY A 143 -19.86 -26.26 8.88
C GLY A 143 -19.53 -25.81 7.46
N ASN A 144 -19.88 -24.59 7.05
CA ASN A 144 -19.80 -24.16 5.65
C ASN A 144 -18.54 -23.35 5.33
N PHE A 145 -17.85 -22.76 6.32
CA PHE A 145 -16.70 -21.90 6.12
C PHE A 145 -15.50 -22.63 5.52
N ALA A 146 -15.06 -23.72 6.13
CA ALA A 146 -13.96 -24.54 5.63
C ALA A 146 -14.26 -25.11 4.24
N SER A 147 -15.51 -25.59 4.03
CA SER A 147 -15.98 -26.10 2.73
C SER A 147 -16.01 -25.01 1.66
N CYS A 148 -16.41 -23.79 1.99
CA CYS A 148 -16.41 -22.66 1.08
C CYS A 148 -15.00 -22.28 0.64
N LEU A 149 -14.07 -22.18 1.59
CA LEU A 149 -12.66 -21.87 1.27
C LEU A 149 -12.00 -22.96 0.45
N THR A 150 -12.26 -24.23 0.77
CA THR A 150 -11.73 -25.37 -0.03
C THR A 150 -12.18 -25.27 -1.48
N LYS A 151 -13.37 -24.76 -1.75
CA LYS A 151 -13.88 -24.54 -3.12
C LYS A 151 -13.31 -23.28 -3.78
N SER A 152 -13.10 -22.22 -3.01
CA SER A 152 -12.61 -20.92 -3.55
C SER A 152 -11.11 -20.91 -3.82
N VAL A 153 -10.31 -21.58 -3.00
CA VAL A 153 -8.83 -21.57 -3.08
C VAL A 153 -8.28 -21.99 -4.46
N PRO A 154 -8.73 -23.08 -5.10
CA PRO A 154 -8.24 -23.46 -6.43
C PRO A 154 -8.51 -22.38 -7.48
N GLN A 155 -9.66 -21.73 -7.41
CA GLN A 155 -10.02 -20.64 -8.33
C GLN A 155 -9.15 -19.40 -8.10
N VAL A 156 -8.96 -19.00 -6.84
CA VAL A 156 -8.14 -17.85 -6.47
C VAL A 156 -6.69 -18.05 -6.90
N THR A 157 -6.09 -19.20 -6.61
CA THR A 157 -4.70 -19.50 -7.00
C THR A 157 -4.53 -19.55 -8.51
N THR A 158 -5.49 -20.12 -9.25
CA THR A 158 -5.50 -20.13 -10.71
C THR A 158 -5.62 -18.72 -11.27
N ASN A 159 -6.52 -17.89 -10.73
CA ASN A 159 -6.73 -16.54 -11.18
C ASN A 159 -5.52 -15.66 -10.87
N LEU A 160 -4.96 -15.77 -9.66
CA LEU A 160 -3.75 -15.05 -9.25
C LEU A 160 -2.57 -15.39 -10.17
N THR A 161 -2.42 -16.66 -10.53
CA THR A 161 -1.43 -17.10 -11.52
C THR A 161 -1.60 -16.38 -12.85
N LYS A 162 -2.85 -16.28 -13.37
CA LYS A 162 -3.14 -15.55 -14.62
C LYS A 162 -2.87 -14.05 -14.49
N ILE A 163 -3.26 -13.43 -13.37
CA ILE A 163 -3.02 -12.00 -13.10
C ILE A 163 -1.52 -11.71 -13.12
N LEU A 164 -0.73 -12.46 -12.36
CA LEU A 164 0.72 -12.26 -12.28
C LEU A 164 1.41 -12.54 -13.63
N THR A 165 0.97 -13.56 -14.37
CA THR A 165 1.47 -13.82 -15.73
C THR A 165 1.26 -12.60 -16.64
N ARG A 166 0.05 -12.02 -16.65
CA ARG A 166 -0.26 -10.87 -17.50
C ARG A 166 0.51 -9.62 -17.09
N LEU A 167 0.69 -9.38 -15.78
CA LEU A 167 1.51 -8.27 -15.29
C LEU A 167 2.99 -8.45 -15.67
N ARG A 168 3.54 -9.66 -15.54
CA ARG A 168 4.92 -9.99 -15.95
C ARG A 168 5.13 -9.92 -17.46
N GLN A 169 4.15 -10.27 -18.27
CA GLN A 169 4.20 -10.11 -19.72
C GLN A 169 4.21 -8.62 -20.12
N ALA A 170 3.44 -7.78 -19.42
CA ALA A 170 3.38 -6.35 -19.69
C ALA A 170 4.65 -5.62 -19.21
N ASP A 171 5.21 -6.03 -18.09
CA ASP A 171 6.47 -5.51 -17.53
C ASP A 171 7.30 -6.65 -16.91
N PRO A 172 8.20 -7.28 -17.69
CA PRO A 172 9.01 -8.41 -17.24
C PRO A 172 9.91 -8.10 -16.05
N ASN A 173 10.39 -6.87 -15.96
CA ASN A 173 11.30 -6.38 -14.92
C ASN A 173 10.57 -5.58 -13.82
N GLY A 174 9.25 -5.44 -13.92
CA GLY A 174 8.44 -4.66 -12.98
C GLY A 174 8.64 -5.11 -11.54
N HIS A 175 8.82 -4.16 -10.65
CA HIS A 175 8.96 -4.45 -9.23
C HIS A 175 7.57 -4.61 -8.58
N ILE A 176 7.07 -5.85 -8.58
CA ILE A 176 5.76 -6.20 -7.99
C ILE A 176 5.98 -6.65 -6.55
N ILE A 177 5.19 -6.11 -5.61
CA ILE A 177 5.10 -6.56 -4.22
C ILE A 177 3.64 -6.87 -3.91
N ALA A 178 3.37 -8.08 -3.46
CA ALA A 178 2.05 -8.49 -2.96
C ALA A 178 1.97 -8.31 -1.44
N MET A 179 0.79 -8.56 -0.85
CA MET A 179 0.67 -8.62 0.60
C MET A 179 -0.12 -9.84 1.08
N SER A 180 0.15 -10.27 2.32
CA SER A 180 -0.75 -11.12 3.11
C SER A 180 -1.78 -10.24 3.83
N TYR A 181 -2.79 -10.87 4.46
CA TYR A 181 -3.91 -10.13 5.05
C TYR A 181 -3.93 -10.23 6.58
N TYR A 182 -4.39 -9.16 7.24
CA TYR A 182 -4.88 -9.21 8.62
C TYR A 182 -6.27 -9.86 8.65
N LEU A 183 -6.77 -10.21 9.84
CA LEU A 183 -8.03 -10.93 10.01
C LEU A 183 -9.01 -10.17 10.90
N PRO A 184 -9.97 -9.42 10.35
CA PRO A 184 -11.00 -8.71 11.15
C PRO A 184 -11.81 -9.62 12.07
N ALA A 185 -12.08 -10.87 11.66
CA ALA A 185 -12.83 -11.85 12.43
C ALA A 185 -12.22 -12.16 13.82
N LEU A 186 -10.97 -11.78 14.10
CA LEU A 186 -10.39 -11.86 15.45
C LEU A 186 -11.17 -11.02 16.48
N ALA A 187 -11.85 -9.96 16.05
CA ALA A 187 -12.70 -9.14 16.93
C ALA A 187 -13.85 -9.95 17.57
N GLN A 188 -14.25 -11.07 16.96
CA GLN A 188 -15.23 -11.99 17.51
C GLN A 188 -14.81 -12.58 18.87
N TRP A 189 -13.51 -12.59 19.18
CA TRP A 189 -12.99 -12.99 20.50
C TRP A 189 -13.71 -12.33 21.66
N ARG A 190 -14.22 -11.12 21.48
CA ARG A 190 -14.94 -10.33 22.48
C ARG A 190 -16.35 -10.86 22.78
N ASN A 191 -16.88 -11.75 21.95
CA ASN A 191 -18.24 -12.28 22.03
C ASN A 191 -18.32 -13.61 22.78
N GLY A 192 -17.62 -13.74 23.92
CA GLY A 192 -17.67 -14.91 24.79
C GLY A 192 -17.00 -16.16 24.20
N LEU A 193 -17.38 -17.34 24.69
CA LEU A 193 -16.72 -18.59 24.30
C LEU A 193 -16.88 -18.94 22.83
N VAL A 194 -18.07 -18.72 22.28
CA VAL A 194 -18.34 -18.97 20.84
C VAL A 194 -17.50 -18.06 19.98
N GLY A 195 -17.44 -16.77 20.31
CA GLY A 195 -16.61 -15.81 19.58
C GLY A 195 -15.12 -16.13 19.62
N LYS A 196 -14.62 -16.64 20.76
CA LYS A 196 -13.25 -17.12 20.89
C LYS A 196 -12.95 -18.32 19.98
N ALA A 197 -13.89 -19.25 19.88
CA ALA A 197 -13.79 -20.39 18.97
C ALA A 197 -13.78 -19.92 17.50
N VAL A 198 -14.68 -19.00 17.13
CA VAL A 198 -14.72 -18.39 15.78
C VAL A 198 -13.38 -17.74 15.45
N ALA A 199 -12.84 -16.90 16.33
CA ALA A 199 -11.57 -16.21 16.11
C ALA A 199 -10.42 -17.18 15.86
N ARG A 200 -10.33 -18.29 16.63
CA ARG A 200 -9.27 -19.30 16.46
C ARG A 200 -9.41 -20.10 15.16
N VAL A 201 -10.62 -20.55 14.83
CA VAL A 201 -10.86 -21.27 13.57
C VAL A 201 -10.58 -20.39 12.36
N SER A 202 -11.01 -19.13 12.42
CA SER A 202 -10.75 -18.17 11.35
C SER A 202 -9.26 -17.88 11.18
N GLU A 203 -8.50 -17.80 12.28
CA GLU A 203 -7.03 -17.61 12.22
C GLU A 203 -6.36 -18.80 11.55
N MET A 204 -6.63 -20.03 11.97
CA MET A 204 -6.05 -21.23 11.32
C MET A 204 -6.37 -21.26 9.82
N THR A 205 -7.54 -20.82 9.44
CA THR A 205 -7.99 -20.81 8.06
C THR A 205 -7.26 -19.77 7.22
N ILE A 206 -7.14 -18.53 7.72
CA ILE A 206 -6.41 -17.46 6.99
C ILE A 206 -4.90 -17.74 6.94
N ALA A 207 -4.34 -18.40 7.96
CA ALA A 207 -2.95 -18.85 7.94
C ALA A 207 -2.70 -19.85 6.81
N GLY A 208 -3.56 -20.86 6.66
CA GLY A 208 -3.52 -21.81 5.55
C GLY A 208 -3.69 -21.13 4.18
N TYR A 209 -4.64 -20.22 4.06
CA TYR A 209 -4.86 -19.41 2.86
C TYR A 209 -3.62 -18.58 2.49
N THR A 210 -3.01 -17.92 3.48
CA THR A 210 -1.79 -17.13 3.31
C THR A 210 -0.63 -17.99 2.76
N VAL A 211 -0.46 -19.22 3.27
CA VAL A 211 0.57 -20.16 2.75
C VAL A 211 0.33 -20.46 1.27
N LEU A 212 -0.92 -20.70 0.86
CA LEU A 212 -1.24 -21.03 -0.53
C LEU A 212 -0.99 -19.86 -1.47
N LEU A 213 -1.41 -18.64 -1.10
CA LEU A 213 -1.13 -17.45 -1.89
C LEU A 213 0.37 -17.18 -2.00
N ASN A 214 1.11 -17.32 -0.89
CA ASN A 214 2.55 -17.13 -0.87
C ASN A 214 3.29 -18.09 -1.82
N ARG A 215 2.82 -19.32 -1.99
CA ARG A 215 3.38 -20.26 -2.98
C ARG A 215 3.25 -19.73 -4.40
N VAL A 216 2.08 -19.17 -4.75
CA VAL A 216 1.88 -18.54 -6.06
C VAL A 216 2.82 -17.34 -6.23
N TYR A 217 2.90 -16.45 -5.24
CA TYR A 217 3.80 -15.30 -5.30
C TYR A 217 5.27 -15.69 -5.45
N GLN A 218 5.71 -16.73 -4.73
CA GLN A 218 7.08 -17.27 -4.83
C GLN A 218 7.40 -17.77 -6.24
N THR A 219 6.46 -18.48 -6.90
CA THR A 219 6.61 -18.95 -8.28
C THR A 219 6.91 -17.81 -9.25
N TYR A 220 6.31 -16.65 -9.02
CA TYR A 220 6.50 -15.44 -9.83
C TYR A 220 7.60 -14.51 -9.30
N ARG A 221 8.35 -14.92 -8.28
CA ARG A 221 9.38 -14.11 -7.61
C ARG A 221 8.83 -12.76 -7.14
N VAL A 222 7.61 -12.77 -6.63
CA VAL A 222 6.94 -11.58 -6.07
C VAL A 222 7.15 -11.59 -4.56
N PRO A 223 7.88 -10.62 -3.99
CA PRO A 223 7.97 -10.43 -2.55
C PRO A 223 6.59 -10.17 -1.94
N VAL A 224 6.40 -10.61 -0.70
CA VAL A 224 5.15 -10.41 0.03
C VAL A 224 5.39 -9.49 1.22
N ALA A 225 4.62 -8.41 1.29
CA ALA A 225 4.49 -7.60 2.49
C ALA A 225 3.72 -8.40 3.54
N ASP A 226 4.41 -8.83 4.58
CA ASP A 226 3.85 -9.67 5.65
C ASP A 226 2.94 -8.84 6.57
N VAL A 227 1.71 -8.61 6.12
CA VAL A 227 0.67 -7.92 6.89
C VAL A 227 0.08 -8.85 7.94
N PHE A 228 -0.02 -10.15 7.66
CA PHE A 228 -0.45 -11.17 8.63
C PHE A 228 0.43 -11.12 9.89
N GLY A 229 1.75 -11.15 9.72
CA GLY A 229 2.71 -11.03 10.83
C GLY A 229 2.73 -9.65 11.46
N ALA A 230 2.62 -8.57 10.66
CA ALA A 230 2.62 -7.20 11.16
C ALA A 230 1.42 -6.88 12.06
N PHE A 231 0.27 -7.54 11.85
CA PHE A 231 -0.92 -7.46 12.70
C PHE A 231 -0.93 -8.51 13.82
N HIS A 232 0.18 -9.27 13.97
CA HIS A 232 0.30 -10.32 14.99
C HIS A 232 -0.80 -11.38 14.91
N THR A 233 -1.33 -11.66 13.73
CA THR A 233 -2.59 -12.39 13.51
C THR A 233 -2.64 -13.75 14.21
N ALA A 234 -1.51 -14.46 14.35
CA ALA A 234 -1.43 -15.75 15.06
C ALA A 234 -1.17 -15.63 16.58
N ASP A 235 -0.92 -14.41 17.12
CA ASP A 235 -0.49 -14.25 18.51
C ASP A 235 -1.69 -14.11 19.49
N PHE A 236 -2.22 -15.24 19.94
CA PHE A 236 -3.16 -15.32 21.05
C PHE A 236 -2.50 -15.38 22.43
N GLY A 237 -1.19 -15.60 22.50
CA GLY A 237 -0.48 -15.84 23.76
C GLY A 237 -0.19 -14.56 24.55
N GLN A 238 0.29 -13.54 23.86
CA GLN A 238 0.63 -12.28 24.51
C GLN A 238 -0.62 -11.46 24.79
N GLN A 239 -0.74 -10.98 26.05
CA GLN A 239 -1.84 -10.11 26.46
C GLN A 239 -1.44 -8.63 26.39
N VAL A 240 -2.36 -7.78 25.91
CA VAL A 240 -2.16 -6.33 25.75
C VAL A 240 -3.36 -5.61 26.33
N THR A 241 -3.13 -4.61 27.18
CA THR A 241 -4.20 -3.73 27.66
C THR A 241 -4.46 -2.62 26.65
N VAL A 242 -5.69 -2.55 26.16
CA VAL A 242 -6.13 -1.57 25.17
C VAL A 242 -7.14 -0.62 25.81
N PRO A 243 -6.92 0.71 25.79
CA PRO A 243 -7.88 1.68 26.33
C PRO A 243 -9.28 1.47 25.72
N GLY A 244 -10.30 1.41 26.55
CA GLY A 244 -11.69 1.19 26.15
C GLY A 244 -12.07 -0.27 25.87
N PHE A 245 -11.09 -1.21 25.81
CA PHE A 245 -11.34 -2.61 25.49
C PHE A 245 -10.85 -3.60 26.56
N GLY A 246 -10.07 -3.15 27.56
CA GLY A 246 -9.47 -4.00 28.59
C GLY A 246 -8.28 -4.80 28.08
N THR A 247 -8.00 -5.94 28.73
CA THR A 247 -6.89 -6.83 28.36
C THR A 247 -7.35 -7.86 27.34
N LEU A 248 -6.67 -7.87 26.19
CA LEU A 248 -6.97 -8.70 25.04
C LEU A 248 -5.72 -9.46 24.57
N PRO A 249 -5.85 -10.62 23.90
CA PRO A 249 -4.76 -11.20 23.12
C PRO A 249 -4.23 -10.19 22.10
N ARG A 250 -2.91 -10.22 21.85
CA ARG A 250 -2.21 -9.23 21.01
C ARG A 250 -2.79 -9.11 19.61
N ASN A 251 -3.19 -10.20 18.98
CA ASN A 251 -3.81 -10.21 17.68
C ASN A 251 -5.21 -9.52 17.69
N VAL A 252 -6.01 -9.77 18.72
CA VAL A 252 -7.33 -9.11 18.91
C VAL A 252 -7.12 -7.61 19.19
N ALA A 253 -6.16 -7.28 20.06
CA ALA A 253 -5.79 -5.90 20.36
C ALA A 253 -5.38 -5.14 19.09
N ALA A 254 -4.57 -5.77 18.21
CA ALA A 254 -4.14 -5.18 16.94
C ALA A 254 -5.34 -4.87 16.03
N ILE A 255 -6.31 -5.77 15.91
CA ILE A 255 -7.53 -5.51 15.13
C ILE A 255 -8.33 -4.36 15.71
N CYS A 256 -8.55 -4.32 17.03
CA CYS A 256 -9.33 -3.25 17.64
C CYS A 256 -8.63 -1.88 17.57
N GLN A 257 -7.29 -1.83 17.57
CA GLN A 257 -6.52 -0.59 17.49
C GLN A 257 -6.32 -0.10 16.04
N TRP A 258 -6.19 -1.02 15.09
CA TRP A 258 -5.72 -0.70 13.73
C TRP A 258 -6.78 -0.85 12.65
N THR A 259 -8.00 -1.26 13.03
CA THR A 259 -9.15 -1.30 12.12
C THR A 259 -10.36 -0.58 12.72
N TRP A 260 -11.39 -0.46 11.92
CA TRP A 260 -12.68 0.04 12.37
C TRP A 260 -13.59 -1.08 12.92
N GLU A 261 -13.12 -2.33 13.00
CA GLU A 261 -13.92 -3.50 13.35
C GLU A 261 -14.46 -3.45 14.79
N CYS A 262 -13.70 -2.87 15.72
CA CYS A 262 -14.13 -2.71 17.10
C CYS A 262 -14.69 -1.30 17.41
N ALA A 263 -14.78 -0.42 16.42
CA ALA A 263 -15.30 0.92 16.63
C ALA A 263 -16.82 0.89 16.89
N ALA A 264 -17.29 1.88 17.64
CA ALA A 264 -18.72 2.06 17.86
C ALA A 264 -19.43 2.56 16.56
N PRO A 265 -20.74 2.26 16.42
CA PRO A 265 -21.55 2.88 15.38
C PRO A 265 -21.47 4.43 15.45
N PRO A 266 -21.60 5.13 14.30
CA PRO A 266 -21.89 4.60 12.98
C PRO A 266 -20.67 4.05 12.21
N ARG A 267 -19.42 4.30 12.67
CA ARG A 267 -18.20 3.93 11.93
C ARG A 267 -17.86 2.44 11.98
N GLY A 268 -18.26 1.76 13.02
CA GLY A 268 -18.01 0.33 13.21
C GLY A 268 -19.30 -0.47 13.47
N PRO A 269 -19.21 -1.81 13.41
CA PRO A 269 -18.06 -2.57 12.96
C PRO A 269 -17.77 -2.40 11.46
N ASN A 270 -16.48 -2.28 11.10
CA ASN A 270 -16.05 -2.17 9.70
C ASN A 270 -14.67 -2.82 9.53
N VAL A 271 -14.53 -3.70 8.56
CA VAL A 271 -13.34 -4.54 8.36
C VAL A 271 -12.08 -3.78 7.93
N HIS A 272 -12.23 -2.55 7.44
CA HIS A 272 -11.13 -1.79 6.89
C HIS A 272 -10.18 -1.28 7.97
N ALA A 273 -8.91 -1.18 7.59
CA ALA A 273 -7.90 -0.56 8.43
C ALA A 273 -8.20 0.93 8.64
N ASN A 274 -7.95 1.44 9.85
CA ASN A 274 -7.91 2.88 10.10
C ASN A 274 -6.54 3.45 9.67
N GLN A 275 -6.34 4.74 9.84
CA GLN A 275 -5.09 5.40 9.42
C GLN A 275 -3.84 4.74 10.04
N ALA A 276 -3.89 4.32 11.32
CA ALA A 276 -2.79 3.63 11.98
C ALA A 276 -2.56 2.23 11.39
N GLY A 277 -3.62 1.46 11.11
CA GLY A 277 -3.52 0.16 10.46
C GLY A 277 -2.97 0.28 9.04
N TYR A 278 -3.41 1.25 8.27
CA TYR A 278 -2.80 1.51 6.96
C TYR A 278 -1.32 1.88 7.05
N GLN A 279 -0.89 2.53 8.14
CA GLN A 279 0.54 2.78 8.37
C GLN A 279 1.31 1.47 8.64
N VAL A 280 0.72 0.53 9.39
CA VAL A 280 1.32 -0.80 9.60
C VAL A 280 1.48 -1.53 8.28
N ILE A 281 0.45 -1.51 7.42
CA ILE A 281 0.49 -2.12 6.07
C ILE A 281 1.57 -1.45 5.21
N ALA A 282 1.61 -0.13 5.14
CA ALA A 282 2.63 0.60 4.36
C ALA A 282 4.07 0.25 4.80
N ARG A 283 4.31 0.12 6.12
CA ARG A 283 5.60 -0.32 6.66
C ARG A 283 5.95 -1.76 6.27
N ALA A 284 4.96 -2.66 6.17
CA ALA A 284 5.18 -4.03 5.71
C ALA A 284 5.64 -4.03 4.25
N PHE A 285 5.04 -3.21 3.38
CA PHE A 285 5.49 -3.02 1.99
C PHE A 285 6.91 -2.44 1.90
N LEU A 286 7.25 -1.45 2.72
CA LEU A 286 8.62 -0.90 2.76
C LEU A 286 9.65 -1.96 3.14
N ARG A 287 9.34 -2.82 4.13
CA ARG A 287 10.23 -3.92 4.54
C ARG A 287 10.41 -4.96 3.43
N ALA A 288 9.31 -5.35 2.76
CA ALA A 288 9.36 -6.29 1.64
C ALA A 288 10.20 -5.75 0.48
N GLY A 289 10.08 -4.47 0.14
CA GLY A 289 10.88 -3.81 -0.89
C GLY A 289 12.38 -3.78 -0.55
N ALA A 290 12.72 -3.43 0.68
CA ALA A 290 14.12 -3.40 1.14
C ALA A 290 14.76 -4.80 1.15
N SER A 291 14.01 -5.83 1.50
CA SER A 291 14.49 -7.22 1.50
C SER A 291 14.73 -7.75 0.10
N ALA A 292 13.91 -7.34 -0.88
CA ALA A 292 14.04 -7.76 -2.28
C ALA A 292 15.28 -7.15 -2.98
N GLN A 293 15.78 -6.01 -2.49
CA GLN A 293 16.95 -5.32 -3.05
C GLN A 293 18.29 -5.83 -2.48
N ARG A 294 18.28 -6.65 -1.43
CA ARG A 294 19.51 -7.26 -0.88
C ARG A 294 19.99 -8.36 -1.82
N PRO A 295 21.27 -8.33 -2.29
CA PRO A 295 21.83 -9.44 -3.05
C PRO A 295 21.73 -10.71 -2.20
N ARG A 296 21.26 -11.80 -2.82
CA ARG A 296 21.30 -13.12 -2.18
C ARG A 296 22.77 -13.47 -1.97
N ARG A 297 23.20 -13.56 -0.71
CA ARG A 297 24.51 -14.08 -0.33
C ARG A 297 24.53 -15.58 -0.56
#